data_210d685ab0633f95ce553eee201ad920
#
_entry.id   210d685ab0633f95ce553eee201ad920
#
_cell.length_a   1.000
_cell.length_b   1.000
_cell.length_c   1.000
_cell.angle_alpha   90.00
_cell.angle_beta   90.00
_cell.angle_gamma   90.00
#
_symmetry.space_group_name_H-M   'P 1'
#
loop_
_entity.id
_entity.type
_entity.pdbx_description
1 polymer ?
#
loop_
_entity_poly.entity_id
_entity_poly.type
_entity_poly.pdbx_seq_one_letter_code
_entity_poly.pdbx_strand_id
1 'polypeptide(L)'
;MSQEIENSVERAPIGVFDSGFGGLTILRDIRRVLPDYDYLFVGDNARAPYGTRSRELVYDFTLQAVKHLFDRGCHLVILACNTASAEALRTIQQQDLPRIAPDRRVLGVVRPTVECVGQMTKTGHVGVFGTPGTIASRSYNIEIEGMYPDCTVHGHACPMWVPLVENRESDGDGADYFVKKDISLLLNDCPDIDTVILGCTHYPLLINKIRRHMPEGVNIIQQGPIVADSLADYLQRHPEIEHHCSRGGTCRYFTTEDPERFSTMASTFVNEPVKAERVIL
;
A
#
# COMPACT_ATOMS: atom_id res chain seq x y z
N MET A 1 13.42 -35.55 35.90
CA MET A 1 13.72 -34.18 35.49
C MET A 1 13.55 -34.13 33.98
N SER A 2 12.35 -33.88 33.55
CA SER A 2 12.01 -33.69 32.11
C SER A 2 12.28 -32.22 31.80
N GLN A 3 13.30 -31.93 31.01
CA GLN A 3 13.50 -30.62 30.43
C GLN A 3 12.40 -30.42 29.40
N GLU A 4 11.43 -29.59 29.71
CA GLU A 4 10.55 -28.97 28.73
C GLU A 4 11.43 -28.10 27.81
N ILE A 5 11.65 -28.58 26.60
CA ILE A 5 12.17 -27.76 25.51
C ILE A 5 11.03 -26.81 25.18
N GLU A 6 11.01 -25.65 25.83
CA GLU A 6 10.25 -24.50 25.27
C GLU A 6 10.77 -24.28 23.86
N ASN A 7 9.98 -24.68 22.86
CA ASN A 7 10.14 -24.25 21.50
C ASN A 7 9.96 -22.75 21.50
N SER A 8 11.05 -22.00 21.63
CA SER A 8 11.01 -20.54 21.50
C SER A 8 10.57 -20.25 20.06
N VAL A 9 9.34 -19.78 19.93
CA VAL A 9 8.83 -19.32 18.64
C VAL A 9 9.75 -18.22 18.14
N GLU A 10 10.38 -18.42 16.99
CA GLU A 10 11.23 -17.42 16.37
C GLU A 10 10.37 -16.24 15.94
N ARG A 11 10.57 -15.08 16.57
CA ARG A 11 9.85 -13.86 16.28
C ARG A 11 10.65 -12.97 15.34
N ALA A 12 9.98 -12.37 14.37
CA ALA A 12 10.59 -11.50 13.37
C ALA A 12 9.73 -10.27 13.08
N PRO A 13 10.30 -9.22 12.49
CA PRO A 13 9.56 -8.02 12.13
C PRO A 13 8.42 -8.28 11.15
N ILE A 14 7.40 -7.44 11.19
CA ILE A 14 6.40 -7.36 10.12
C ILE A 14 7.08 -6.75 8.89
N GLY A 15 7.10 -7.48 7.77
CA GLY A 15 7.63 -7.00 6.51
C GLY A 15 6.66 -6.03 5.84
N VAL A 16 7.17 -4.92 5.32
CA VAL A 16 6.39 -3.95 4.54
C VAL A 16 7.12 -3.68 3.23
N PHE A 17 6.44 -3.90 2.13
CA PHE A 17 7.01 -3.71 0.79
C PHE A 17 6.29 -2.60 0.02
N ASP A 18 7.06 -1.76 -0.65
CA ASP A 18 6.57 -0.82 -1.66
C ASP A 18 7.52 -0.78 -2.86
N SER A 19 7.00 -0.38 -4.00
CA SER A 19 7.80 -0.17 -5.21
C SER A 19 8.77 1.02 -5.13
N GLY A 20 8.59 1.90 -4.14
CA GLY A 20 9.38 3.12 -3.99
C GLY A 20 9.30 3.73 -2.60
N PHE A 21 8.88 4.98 -2.52
CA PHE A 21 8.76 5.74 -1.28
C PHE A 21 7.34 5.74 -0.72
N GLY A 22 6.33 5.63 -1.58
CA GLY A 22 4.94 5.90 -1.24
C GLY A 22 4.42 5.05 -0.08
N GLY A 23 4.80 3.78 0.00
CA GLY A 23 4.41 2.87 1.07
C GLY A 23 4.80 3.30 2.48
N LEU A 24 5.73 4.26 2.60
CA LEU A 24 6.06 4.88 3.88
C LEU A 24 4.89 5.65 4.49
N THR A 25 3.95 6.15 3.68
CA THR A 25 2.71 6.75 4.18
C THR A 25 1.84 5.72 4.91
N ILE A 26 1.75 4.51 4.36
CA ILE A 26 1.04 3.38 4.96
C ILE A 26 1.76 2.90 6.23
N LEU A 27 3.09 2.70 6.15
CA LEU A 27 3.91 2.28 7.29
C LEU A 27 3.80 3.26 8.46
N ARG A 28 3.82 4.57 8.20
CA ARG A 28 3.66 5.60 9.23
C ARG A 28 2.35 5.44 10.00
N ASP A 29 1.25 5.22 9.29
CA ASP A 29 -0.05 5.05 9.92
C ASP A 29 -0.15 3.70 10.66
N ILE A 30 0.43 2.63 10.12
CA ILE A 30 0.56 1.33 10.81
C ILE A 30 1.34 1.49 12.13
N ARG A 31 2.52 2.12 12.10
CA ARG A 31 3.34 2.34 13.31
C ARG A 31 2.67 3.20 14.35
N ARG A 32 1.79 4.12 13.94
CA ARG A 32 0.99 4.93 14.89
C ARG A 32 -0.03 4.09 15.65
N VAL A 33 -0.66 3.10 15.01
CA VAL A 33 -1.68 2.22 15.61
C VAL A 33 -1.05 1.04 16.34
N LEU A 34 0.04 0.52 15.81
CA LEU A 34 0.76 -0.66 16.29
C LEU A 34 2.24 -0.31 16.62
N PRO A 35 2.51 0.57 17.58
CA PRO A 35 3.84 1.12 17.84
C PRO A 35 4.82 0.10 18.45
N ASP A 36 4.31 -0.95 19.08
CA ASP A 36 5.15 -1.93 19.79
C ASP A 36 5.79 -2.97 18.88
N TYR A 37 5.30 -3.14 17.65
CA TYR A 37 5.85 -4.14 16.73
C TYR A 37 7.12 -3.63 16.05
N ASP A 38 7.98 -4.57 15.68
CA ASP A 38 9.13 -4.31 14.82
C ASP A 38 8.73 -4.38 13.36
N TYR A 39 9.32 -3.53 12.53
CA TYR A 39 9.05 -3.46 11.10
C TYR A 39 10.33 -3.56 10.27
N LEU A 40 10.19 -4.15 9.10
CA LEU A 40 11.23 -4.18 8.08
C LEU A 40 10.63 -3.68 6.77
N PHE A 41 11.01 -2.45 6.38
CA PHE A 41 10.54 -1.84 5.13
C PHE A 41 11.52 -2.12 4.00
N VAL A 42 10.99 -2.51 2.83
CA VAL A 42 11.76 -2.65 1.59
C VAL A 42 11.12 -1.77 0.51
N GLY A 43 11.88 -0.81 0.00
CA GLY A 43 11.53 0.00 -1.17
C GLY A 43 12.31 -0.42 -2.40
N ASP A 44 11.63 -0.83 -3.46
CA ASP A 44 12.25 -1.26 -4.71
C ASP A 44 12.48 -0.08 -5.68
N ASN A 45 13.17 0.93 -5.21
CA ASN A 45 13.36 2.21 -5.89
C ASN A 45 14.13 2.09 -7.22
N ALA A 46 15.04 1.11 -7.34
CA ALA A 46 15.82 0.90 -8.57
C ALA A 46 14.94 0.44 -9.75
N ARG A 47 13.79 -0.20 -9.47
CA ARG A 47 12.86 -0.69 -10.50
C ARG A 47 11.55 0.10 -10.56
N ALA A 48 11.40 1.12 -9.71
CA ALA A 48 10.26 2.05 -9.71
C ALA A 48 10.18 2.84 -11.04
N PRO A 49 9.00 3.34 -11.43
CA PRO A 49 7.69 3.08 -10.86
C PRO A 49 7.07 1.78 -11.40
N TYR A 50 6.30 1.07 -10.57
CA TYR A 50 5.58 -0.14 -10.99
C TYR A 50 4.32 0.15 -11.80
N GLY A 51 3.70 1.29 -11.56
CA GLY A 51 2.40 1.64 -12.15
C GLY A 51 2.33 1.74 -13.68
N THR A 52 3.49 1.71 -14.37
CA THR A 52 3.62 1.72 -15.83
C THR A 52 4.29 0.46 -16.38
N ARG A 53 4.56 -0.54 -15.53
CA ARG A 53 5.16 -1.82 -15.93
C ARG A 53 4.07 -2.81 -16.34
N SER A 54 4.48 -3.86 -17.08
CA SER A 54 3.57 -4.97 -17.37
C SER A 54 3.26 -5.77 -16.09
N ARG A 55 2.11 -6.43 -16.07
CA ARG A 55 1.66 -7.26 -14.95
C ARG A 55 2.68 -8.34 -14.58
N GLU A 56 3.29 -8.97 -15.58
CA GLU A 56 4.30 -10.01 -15.39
C GLU A 56 5.52 -9.47 -14.64
N LEU A 57 6.04 -8.29 -15.02
CA LEU A 57 7.16 -7.65 -14.32
C LEU A 57 6.80 -7.24 -12.90
N VAL A 58 5.61 -6.67 -12.69
CA VAL A 58 5.14 -6.30 -11.35
C VAL A 58 5.02 -7.55 -10.47
N TYR A 59 4.50 -8.65 -11.01
CA TYR A 59 4.40 -9.92 -10.29
C TYR A 59 5.79 -10.45 -9.92
N ASP A 60 6.71 -10.53 -10.89
CA ASP A 60 8.06 -11.08 -10.68
C ASP A 60 8.80 -10.26 -9.60
N PHE A 61 8.78 -8.95 -9.70
CA PHE A 61 9.45 -8.06 -8.75
C PHE A 61 8.83 -8.15 -7.35
N THR A 62 7.51 -8.21 -7.28
CA THR A 62 6.79 -8.35 -5.99
C THR A 62 7.10 -9.69 -5.34
N LEU A 63 7.11 -10.79 -6.10
CA LEU A 63 7.44 -12.12 -5.56
C LEU A 63 8.88 -12.19 -5.05
N GLN A 64 9.83 -11.55 -5.74
CA GLN A 64 11.23 -11.45 -5.27
C GLN A 64 11.30 -10.70 -3.93
N ALA A 65 10.59 -9.58 -3.81
CA ALA A 65 10.55 -8.81 -2.57
C ALA A 65 9.91 -9.59 -1.42
N VAL A 66 8.82 -10.30 -1.67
CA VAL A 66 8.16 -11.17 -0.68
C VAL A 66 9.10 -12.27 -0.21
N LYS A 67 9.79 -12.97 -1.12
CA LYS A 67 10.79 -13.99 -0.76
C LYS A 67 11.92 -13.40 0.08
N HIS A 68 12.43 -12.24 -0.33
CA HIS A 68 13.49 -11.55 0.42
C HIS A 68 13.07 -11.19 1.86
N LEU A 69 11.83 -10.76 2.07
CA LEU A 69 11.29 -10.53 3.41
C LEU A 69 11.12 -11.83 4.20
N PHE A 70 10.69 -12.88 3.54
CA PHE A 70 10.61 -14.22 4.15
C PHE A 70 11.97 -14.76 4.56
N ASP A 71 13.01 -14.59 3.75
CA ASP A 71 14.39 -14.99 4.05
C ASP A 71 14.97 -14.21 5.24
N ARG A 72 14.40 -13.05 5.56
CA ARG A 72 14.70 -12.27 6.78
C ARG A 72 13.83 -12.64 7.98
N GLY A 73 13.09 -13.73 7.87
CA GLY A 73 12.28 -14.28 8.96
C GLY A 73 10.86 -13.71 9.06
N CYS A 74 10.47 -12.71 8.25
CA CYS A 74 9.13 -12.14 8.33
C CYS A 74 8.06 -13.22 8.10
N HIS A 75 7.14 -13.40 9.05
CA HIS A 75 5.98 -14.28 8.90
C HIS A 75 4.79 -13.58 8.28
N LEU A 76 4.72 -12.27 8.41
CA LEU A 76 3.68 -11.42 7.85
C LEU A 76 4.32 -10.35 6.97
N VAL A 77 3.86 -10.22 5.73
CA VAL A 77 4.29 -9.21 4.78
C VAL A 77 3.09 -8.38 4.31
N ILE A 78 3.22 -7.06 4.35
CA ILE A 78 2.23 -6.11 3.85
C ILE A 78 2.73 -5.51 2.52
N LEU A 79 1.99 -5.73 1.44
CA LEU A 79 2.20 -5.03 0.18
C LEU A 79 1.55 -3.64 0.28
N ALA A 80 2.32 -2.64 0.65
CA ALA A 80 1.84 -1.27 0.76
C ALA A 80 1.58 -0.65 -0.62
N CYS A 81 2.32 -1.08 -1.66
CA CYS A 81 2.12 -0.62 -3.04
C CYS A 81 0.77 -1.09 -3.60
N ASN A 82 -0.04 -0.13 -4.06
CA ASN A 82 -1.33 -0.44 -4.70
C ASN A 82 -1.17 -1.26 -5.97
N THR A 83 -0.23 -0.92 -6.84
CA THR A 83 0.02 -1.65 -8.09
C THR A 83 0.43 -3.10 -7.79
N ALA A 84 1.35 -3.31 -6.85
CA ALA A 84 1.75 -4.66 -6.43
C ALA A 84 0.57 -5.44 -5.81
N SER A 85 -0.22 -4.80 -4.96
CA SER A 85 -1.42 -5.41 -4.37
C SER A 85 -2.47 -5.79 -5.43
N ALA A 86 -2.67 -4.92 -6.42
CA ALA A 86 -3.67 -5.10 -7.46
C ALA A 86 -3.29 -6.20 -8.48
N GLU A 87 -2.01 -6.28 -8.85
CA GLU A 87 -1.56 -7.12 -9.97
C GLU A 87 -0.90 -8.43 -9.53
N ALA A 88 -0.25 -8.47 -8.35
CA ALA A 88 0.55 -9.62 -7.93
C ALA A 88 -0.05 -10.41 -6.76
N LEU A 89 -0.70 -9.75 -5.80
CA LEU A 89 -1.07 -10.36 -4.52
C LEU A 89 -1.88 -11.65 -4.65
N ARG A 90 -2.95 -11.63 -5.46
CA ARG A 90 -3.83 -12.80 -5.62
C ARG A 90 -3.07 -14.03 -6.16
N THR A 91 -2.18 -13.82 -7.13
CA THR A 91 -1.35 -14.89 -7.69
C THR A 91 -0.38 -15.42 -6.63
N ILE A 92 0.29 -14.54 -5.90
CA ILE A 92 1.20 -14.91 -4.80
C ILE A 92 0.45 -15.71 -3.74
N GLN A 93 -0.70 -15.25 -3.27
CA GLN A 93 -1.47 -15.94 -2.23
C GLN A 93 -1.99 -17.31 -2.65
N GLN A 94 -2.45 -17.43 -3.89
CA GLN A 94 -3.13 -18.65 -4.37
C GLN A 94 -2.17 -19.69 -4.97
N GLN A 95 -1.09 -19.24 -5.60
CA GLN A 95 -0.20 -20.12 -6.36
C GLN A 95 1.17 -20.32 -5.72
N ASP A 96 1.76 -19.25 -5.18
CA ASP A 96 3.14 -19.31 -4.66
C ASP A 96 3.18 -19.65 -3.17
N LEU A 97 2.44 -18.91 -2.36
CA LEU A 97 2.49 -19.02 -0.91
C LEU A 97 2.26 -20.46 -0.40
N PRO A 98 1.29 -21.25 -0.92
CA PRO A 98 1.10 -22.63 -0.51
C PRO A 98 2.30 -23.56 -0.77
N ARG A 99 3.17 -23.19 -1.71
CA ARG A 99 4.36 -23.99 -2.10
C ARG A 99 5.63 -23.52 -1.41
N ILE A 100 5.78 -22.22 -1.18
CA ILE A 100 7.04 -21.67 -0.67
C ILE A 100 7.02 -21.38 0.83
N ALA A 101 5.85 -21.01 1.40
CA ALA A 101 5.74 -20.63 2.81
C ALA A 101 4.26 -20.70 3.26
N PRO A 102 3.65 -21.90 3.43
CA PRO A 102 2.22 -22.06 3.72
C PRO A 102 1.80 -21.52 5.09
N ASP A 103 2.74 -21.40 6.02
CA ASP A 103 2.60 -20.87 7.38
C ASP A 103 2.71 -19.34 7.45
N ARG A 104 3.10 -18.68 6.37
CA ARG A 104 3.27 -17.23 6.30
C ARG A 104 2.10 -16.54 5.61
N ARG A 105 2.03 -15.23 5.75
CA ARG A 105 0.94 -14.44 5.15
C ARG A 105 1.47 -13.24 4.39
N VAL A 106 0.79 -12.94 3.29
CA VAL A 106 0.99 -11.71 2.51
C VAL A 106 -0.35 -11.00 2.41
N LEU A 107 -0.43 -9.77 2.87
CA LEU A 107 -1.62 -8.93 2.82
C LEU A 107 -1.38 -7.72 1.92
N GLY A 108 -2.45 -7.12 1.41
CA GLY A 108 -2.37 -5.93 0.57
C GLY A 108 -3.29 -4.82 1.05
N VAL A 109 -3.19 -3.67 0.41
CA VAL A 109 -3.92 -2.46 0.81
C VAL A 109 -5.28 -2.30 0.13
N VAL A 110 -5.57 -3.05 -0.93
CA VAL A 110 -6.83 -2.94 -1.68
C VAL A 110 -8.01 -3.42 -0.86
N ARG A 111 -7.94 -4.65 -0.34
CA ARG A 111 -9.05 -5.29 0.37
C ARG A 111 -9.54 -4.50 1.60
N PRO A 112 -8.68 -4.05 2.53
CA PRO A 112 -9.11 -3.22 3.67
C PRO A 112 -9.82 -1.94 3.23
N THR A 113 -9.32 -1.30 2.17
CA THR A 113 -9.92 -0.09 1.61
C THR A 113 -11.33 -0.35 1.07
N VAL A 114 -11.52 -1.47 0.38
CA VAL A 114 -12.82 -1.84 -0.18
C VAL A 114 -13.85 -2.11 0.91
N GLU A 115 -13.46 -2.75 2.01
CA GLU A 115 -14.37 -3.13 3.10
C GLU A 115 -15.10 -1.94 3.75
N CYS A 116 -14.56 -0.73 3.68
CA CYS A 116 -15.22 0.47 4.21
C CYS A 116 -16.11 1.22 3.20
N VAL A 117 -16.02 0.91 1.90
CA VAL A 117 -16.70 1.66 0.82
C VAL A 117 -18.21 1.71 1.01
N GLY A 118 -18.85 0.57 1.29
CA GLY A 118 -20.30 0.49 1.41
C GLY A 118 -20.89 1.33 2.55
N GLN A 119 -20.06 1.72 3.54
CA GLN A 119 -20.47 2.61 4.62
C GLN A 119 -20.27 4.09 4.27
N MET A 120 -19.48 4.39 3.25
CA MET A 120 -19.08 5.75 2.89
C MET A 120 -19.86 6.30 1.70
N THR A 121 -20.22 5.47 0.72
CA THR A 121 -21.05 5.90 -0.41
C THR A 121 -22.54 5.82 -0.10
N LYS A 122 -23.29 6.78 -0.61
CA LYS A 122 -24.76 6.83 -0.55
C LYS A 122 -25.39 6.63 -1.94
N THR A 123 -24.68 7.04 -2.99
CA THR A 123 -25.14 6.92 -4.38
C THR A 123 -24.80 5.56 -4.99
N GLY A 124 -23.84 4.82 -4.41
CA GLY A 124 -23.27 3.63 -4.99
C GLY A 124 -22.25 3.91 -6.11
N HIS A 125 -21.99 5.19 -6.46
CA HIS A 125 -20.97 5.54 -7.45
C HIS A 125 -19.66 5.91 -6.80
N VAL A 126 -18.62 5.08 -7.03
CA VAL A 126 -17.31 5.18 -6.40
C VAL A 126 -16.22 5.48 -7.43
N GLY A 127 -15.53 6.61 -7.25
CA GLY A 127 -14.36 6.95 -8.05
C GLY A 127 -13.08 6.29 -7.50
N VAL A 128 -12.16 5.88 -8.36
CA VAL A 128 -10.83 5.41 -7.97
C VAL A 128 -9.77 6.13 -8.79
N PHE A 129 -8.96 6.95 -8.12
CA PHE A 129 -7.72 7.45 -8.71
C PHE A 129 -6.61 6.44 -8.48
N GLY A 130 -5.91 6.05 -9.53
CA GLY A 130 -4.84 5.06 -9.45
C GLY A 130 -3.74 5.27 -10.48
N THR A 131 -2.69 4.47 -10.40
CA THR A 131 -1.71 4.37 -11.48
C THR A 131 -2.36 3.67 -12.70
N PRO A 132 -1.79 3.83 -13.92
CA PRO A 132 -2.28 3.09 -15.09
C PRO A 132 -2.43 1.57 -14.83
N GLY A 133 -1.44 0.93 -14.20
CA GLY A 133 -1.50 -0.50 -13.86
C GLY A 133 -2.61 -0.83 -12.87
N THR A 134 -2.75 -0.05 -11.79
CA THR A 134 -3.82 -0.26 -10.81
C THR A 134 -5.21 -0.19 -11.46
N ILE A 135 -5.44 0.80 -12.33
CA ILE A 135 -6.74 0.95 -13.01
C ILE A 135 -6.95 -0.17 -14.04
N ALA A 136 -5.94 -0.47 -14.85
CA ALA A 136 -6.02 -1.54 -15.85
C ALA A 136 -6.25 -2.93 -15.25
N SER A 137 -5.76 -3.19 -14.03
CA SER A 137 -5.99 -4.46 -13.31
C SER A 137 -7.45 -4.71 -12.96
N ARG A 138 -8.27 -3.65 -12.88
CA ARG A 138 -9.66 -3.68 -12.40
C ARG A 138 -9.84 -4.29 -10.99
N SER A 139 -8.78 -4.36 -10.19
CA SER A 139 -8.84 -5.00 -8.87
C SER A 139 -9.83 -4.32 -7.95
N TYR A 140 -9.92 -3.00 -7.95
CA TYR A 140 -10.94 -2.27 -7.20
C TYR A 140 -12.36 -2.57 -7.68
N ASN A 141 -12.59 -2.66 -9.00
CA ASN A 141 -13.89 -3.03 -9.56
C ASN A 141 -14.29 -4.43 -9.07
N ILE A 142 -13.40 -5.42 -9.21
CA ILE A 142 -13.65 -6.80 -8.84
C ILE A 142 -13.99 -6.93 -7.35
N GLU A 143 -13.22 -6.28 -6.49
CA GLU A 143 -13.41 -6.37 -5.04
C GLU A 143 -14.64 -5.59 -4.55
N ILE A 144 -14.88 -4.35 -5.06
CA ILE A 144 -16.01 -3.52 -4.66
C ILE A 144 -17.33 -4.13 -5.19
N GLU A 145 -17.42 -4.43 -6.49
CA GLU A 145 -18.62 -4.99 -7.10
C GLU A 145 -18.93 -6.39 -6.55
N GLY A 146 -17.89 -7.15 -6.17
CA GLY A 146 -18.06 -8.46 -5.53
C GLY A 146 -18.59 -8.38 -4.08
N MET A 147 -18.27 -7.33 -3.35
CA MET A 147 -18.70 -7.11 -1.97
C MET A 147 -19.98 -6.28 -1.88
N TYR A 148 -20.13 -5.32 -2.77
CA TYR A 148 -21.24 -4.38 -2.85
C TYR A 148 -21.80 -4.38 -4.29
N PRO A 149 -22.70 -5.34 -4.65
CA PRO A 149 -23.18 -5.50 -6.02
C PRO A 149 -23.94 -4.28 -6.57
N ASP A 150 -24.46 -3.44 -5.68
CA ASP A 150 -25.15 -2.20 -6.05
C ASP A 150 -24.21 -1.03 -6.30
N CYS A 151 -22.90 -1.20 -6.07
CA CYS A 151 -21.92 -0.17 -6.35
C CYS A 151 -21.34 -0.29 -7.76
N THR A 152 -21.13 0.87 -8.39
CA THR A 152 -20.44 1.02 -9.69
C THR A 152 -19.12 1.75 -9.48
N VAL A 153 -18.03 1.19 -10.03
CA VAL A 153 -16.68 1.73 -9.86
C VAL A 153 -16.20 2.43 -11.13
N HIS A 154 -15.81 3.71 -10.98
CA HIS A 154 -15.28 4.57 -12.02
C HIS A 154 -13.78 4.78 -11.78
N GLY A 155 -12.94 4.09 -12.55
CA GLY A 155 -11.48 4.17 -12.43
C GLY A 155 -10.89 5.26 -13.32
N HIS A 156 -10.02 6.11 -12.77
CA HIS A 156 -9.26 7.11 -13.53
C HIS A 156 -7.77 6.99 -13.25
N ALA A 157 -6.96 6.83 -14.32
CA ALA A 157 -5.51 6.75 -14.22
C ALA A 157 -4.89 8.15 -14.12
N CYS A 158 -4.01 8.35 -13.13
CA CYS A 158 -3.32 9.61 -12.87
C CYS A 158 -1.80 9.45 -13.06
N PRO A 159 -1.29 9.35 -14.29
CA PRO A 159 0.11 8.99 -14.55
C PRO A 159 1.11 10.05 -14.07
N MET A 160 0.69 11.31 -13.91
CA MET A 160 1.57 12.41 -13.50
C MET A 160 1.68 12.59 -11.98
N TRP A 161 0.77 12.03 -11.19
CA TRP A 161 0.73 12.33 -9.75
C TRP A 161 1.92 11.74 -9.00
N VAL A 162 2.37 10.51 -9.32
CA VAL A 162 3.58 9.92 -8.72
C VAL A 162 4.83 10.72 -9.08
N PRO A 163 5.13 11.02 -10.37
CA PRO A 163 6.27 11.86 -10.74
C PRO A 163 6.31 13.22 -10.05
N LEU A 164 5.16 13.89 -9.91
CA LEU A 164 5.08 15.20 -9.23
C LEU A 164 5.48 15.08 -7.75
N VAL A 165 5.02 14.05 -7.06
CA VAL A 165 5.38 13.82 -5.66
C VAL A 165 6.87 13.48 -5.51
N GLU A 166 7.39 12.56 -6.32
CA GLU A 166 8.77 12.10 -6.20
C GLU A 166 9.80 13.16 -6.59
N ASN A 167 9.42 14.10 -7.46
CA ASN A 167 10.27 15.24 -7.82
C ASN A 167 10.04 16.49 -6.94
N ARG A 168 9.28 16.38 -5.83
CA ARG A 168 8.96 17.48 -4.90
C ARG A 168 8.22 18.65 -5.54
N GLU A 169 7.42 18.37 -6.58
CA GLU A 169 6.60 19.34 -7.31
C GLU A 169 5.14 19.35 -6.82
N SER A 170 4.85 18.69 -5.69
CA SER A 170 3.49 18.55 -5.14
C SER A 170 2.79 19.88 -4.87
N ASP A 171 3.53 20.93 -4.55
CA ASP A 171 3.00 22.25 -4.22
C ASP A 171 2.90 23.18 -5.44
N GLY A 172 3.58 22.85 -6.54
CA GLY A 172 3.65 23.66 -7.75
C GLY A 172 2.33 23.75 -8.54
N ASP A 173 2.27 24.71 -9.47
CA ASP A 173 1.13 24.91 -10.37
C ASP A 173 0.90 23.71 -11.31
N GLY A 174 1.97 22.99 -11.66
CA GLY A 174 1.89 21.76 -12.44
C GLY A 174 1.07 20.69 -11.74
N ALA A 175 1.28 20.50 -10.43
CA ALA A 175 0.48 19.57 -9.64
C ALA A 175 -0.99 20.02 -9.56
N ASP A 176 -1.23 21.31 -9.37
CA ASP A 176 -2.58 21.87 -9.33
C ASP A 176 -3.33 21.63 -10.65
N TYR A 177 -2.65 21.86 -11.78
CA TYR A 177 -3.21 21.61 -13.12
C TYR A 177 -3.58 20.14 -13.32
N PHE A 178 -2.66 19.19 -13.03
CA PHE A 178 -2.93 17.77 -13.26
C PHE A 178 -4.00 17.23 -12.31
N VAL A 179 -3.98 17.63 -11.04
CA VAL A 179 -5.00 17.22 -10.06
C VAL A 179 -6.39 17.71 -10.49
N LYS A 180 -6.51 18.99 -10.83
CA LYS A 180 -7.77 19.57 -11.34
C LYS A 180 -8.27 18.85 -12.59
N LYS A 181 -7.38 18.63 -13.55
CA LYS A 181 -7.70 17.93 -14.81
C LYS A 181 -8.25 16.54 -14.55
N ASP A 182 -7.55 15.74 -13.75
CA ASP A 182 -7.90 14.34 -13.53
C ASP A 182 -9.20 14.21 -12.73
N ILE A 183 -9.43 15.08 -11.73
CA ILE A 183 -10.70 15.16 -11.01
C ILE A 183 -11.84 15.52 -11.96
N SER A 184 -11.64 16.53 -12.82
CA SER A 184 -12.66 16.95 -13.77
C SER A 184 -13.02 15.83 -14.77
N LEU A 185 -12.02 15.06 -15.23
CA LEU A 185 -12.26 13.93 -16.12
C LEU A 185 -13.07 12.82 -15.45
N LEU A 186 -12.73 12.45 -14.22
CA LEU A 186 -13.46 11.44 -13.46
C LEU A 186 -14.93 11.86 -13.22
N LEU A 187 -15.15 13.10 -12.78
CA LEU A 187 -16.49 13.59 -12.45
C LEU A 187 -17.35 13.89 -13.70
N ASN A 188 -16.73 14.19 -14.85
CA ASN A 188 -17.45 14.30 -16.12
C ASN A 188 -17.90 12.92 -16.64
N ASP A 189 -17.15 11.85 -16.34
CA ASP A 189 -17.56 10.48 -16.66
C ASP A 189 -18.77 10.04 -15.82
N CYS A 190 -18.81 10.38 -14.53
CA CYS A 190 -19.95 10.15 -13.65
C CYS A 190 -20.10 11.28 -12.62
N PRO A 191 -21.08 12.18 -12.78
CA PRO A 191 -21.34 13.26 -11.82
C PRO A 191 -21.92 12.79 -10.48
N ASP A 192 -22.43 11.56 -10.42
CA ASP A 192 -23.06 10.99 -9.21
C ASP A 192 -22.03 10.37 -8.23
N ILE A 193 -20.74 10.44 -8.54
CA ILE A 193 -19.69 9.99 -7.64
C ILE A 193 -19.72 10.82 -6.35
N ASP A 194 -19.94 10.14 -5.21
CA ASP A 194 -19.95 10.74 -3.88
C ASP A 194 -18.78 10.28 -2.99
N THR A 195 -18.02 9.32 -3.46
CA THR A 195 -16.89 8.74 -2.72
C THR A 195 -15.75 8.46 -3.69
N VAL A 196 -14.53 8.87 -3.34
CA VAL A 196 -13.33 8.61 -4.15
C VAL A 196 -12.25 7.94 -3.31
N ILE A 197 -11.56 6.97 -3.90
CA ILE A 197 -10.43 6.25 -3.30
C ILE A 197 -9.13 6.79 -3.89
N LEU A 198 -8.18 7.13 -3.03
CA LEU A 198 -6.81 7.42 -3.41
C LEU A 198 -6.02 6.11 -3.52
N GLY A 199 -6.15 5.43 -4.65
CA GLY A 199 -5.59 4.09 -4.94
C GLY A 199 -4.10 4.11 -5.30
N CYS A 200 -3.33 5.00 -4.68
CA CYS A 200 -1.87 5.04 -4.74
C CYS A 200 -1.31 5.68 -3.47
N THR A 201 -0.24 5.11 -2.95
CA THR A 201 0.43 5.54 -1.71
C THR A 201 1.01 6.95 -1.75
N HIS A 202 1.27 7.49 -2.92
CA HIS A 202 1.75 8.86 -3.13
C HIS A 202 0.65 9.92 -3.05
N TYR A 203 -0.59 9.57 -3.38
CA TYR A 203 -1.67 10.53 -3.56
C TYR A 203 -2.09 11.30 -2.30
N PRO A 204 -1.98 10.73 -1.07
CA PRO A 204 -2.18 11.51 0.15
C PRO A 204 -1.30 12.76 0.28
N LEU A 205 -0.14 12.80 -0.39
CA LEU A 205 0.74 13.99 -0.40
C LEU A 205 0.22 15.13 -1.29
N LEU A 206 -0.78 14.84 -2.14
CA LEU A 206 -1.51 15.83 -2.93
C LEU A 206 -2.87 16.20 -2.31
N ILE A 207 -3.18 15.75 -1.09
CA ILE A 207 -4.52 15.83 -0.49
C ILE A 207 -5.08 17.25 -0.45
N ASN A 208 -4.24 18.27 -0.19
CA ASN A 208 -4.69 19.66 -0.14
C ASN A 208 -5.18 20.16 -1.51
N LYS A 209 -4.51 19.77 -2.59
CA LYS A 209 -4.92 20.08 -3.95
C LYS A 209 -6.15 19.27 -4.37
N ILE A 210 -6.18 17.98 -4.00
CA ILE A 210 -7.34 17.13 -4.26
C ILE A 210 -8.59 17.71 -3.60
N ARG A 211 -8.52 18.07 -2.31
CA ARG A 211 -9.66 18.69 -1.60
C ARG A 211 -10.10 20.03 -2.20
N ARG A 212 -9.14 20.82 -2.69
CA ARG A 212 -9.45 22.13 -3.32
C ARG A 212 -10.32 21.98 -4.57
N HIS A 213 -10.10 20.92 -5.36
CA HIS A 213 -10.76 20.71 -6.64
C HIS A 213 -11.90 19.70 -6.58
N MET A 214 -12.03 18.97 -5.48
CA MET A 214 -13.12 18.04 -5.27
C MET A 214 -14.39 18.81 -4.84
N PRO A 215 -15.56 18.50 -5.38
CA PRO A 215 -16.82 19.09 -4.93
C PRO A 215 -17.07 18.84 -3.45
N GLU A 216 -17.76 19.78 -2.80
CA GLU A 216 -18.23 19.58 -1.42
C GLU A 216 -19.14 18.36 -1.32
N GLY A 217 -18.99 17.57 -0.26
CA GLY A 217 -19.80 16.39 0.00
C GLY A 217 -19.24 15.09 -0.59
N VAL A 218 -18.21 15.14 -1.44
CA VAL A 218 -17.52 13.92 -1.90
C VAL A 218 -16.54 13.42 -0.81
N ASN A 219 -16.73 12.18 -0.39
CA ASN A 219 -15.83 11.52 0.56
C ASN A 219 -14.51 11.15 -0.11
N ILE A 220 -13.39 11.43 0.56
CA ILE A 220 -12.05 11.08 0.06
C ILE A 220 -11.45 10.04 0.99
N ILE A 221 -11.29 8.81 0.48
CA ILE A 221 -10.72 7.68 1.20
C ILE A 221 -9.19 7.70 1.05
N GLN A 222 -8.49 7.87 2.17
CA GLN A 222 -7.05 7.68 2.31
C GLN A 222 -6.79 6.34 2.98
N GLN A 223 -5.93 5.52 2.42
CA GLN A 223 -5.77 4.13 2.80
C GLN A 223 -5.02 3.91 4.13
N GLY A 224 -4.08 4.79 4.47
CA GLY A 224 -3.18 4.58 5.61
C GLY A 224 -3.88 4.22 6.92
N PRO A 225 -4.81 5.06 7.43
CA PRO A 225 -5.55 4.76 8.66
C PRO A 225 -6.34 3.45 8.56
N ILE A 226 -7.04 3.23 7.45
CA ILE A 226 -7.88 2.03 7.23
C ILE A 226 -7.05 0.75 7.25
N VAL A 227 -5.91 0.75 6.55
CA VAL A 227 -4.99 -0.39 6.52
C VAL A 227 -4.40 -0.65 7.90
N ALA A 228 -4.08 0.39 8.66
CA ALA A 228 -3.54 0.26 10.01
C ALA A 228 -4.55 -0.36 10.97
N ASP A 229 -5.80 0.11 10.97
CA ASP A 229 -6.87 -0.43 11.81
C ASP A 229 -7.23 -1.87 11.40
N SER A 230 -7.30 -2.16 10.10
CA SER A 230 -7.54 -3.50 9.59
C SER A 230 -6.42 -4.48 9.95
N LEU A 231 -5.15 -4.03 9.94
CA LEU A 231 -4.02 -4.85 10.37
C LEU A 231 -4.09 -5.16 11.87
N ALA A 232 -4.49 -4.18 12.69
CA ALA A 232 -4.66 -4.39 14.13
C ALA A 232 -5.74 -5.44 14.42
N ASP A 233 -6.90 -5.34 13.75
CA ASP A 233 -7.97 -6.33 13.84
C ASP A 233 -7.52 -7.71 13.31
N TYR A 234 -6.77 -7.74 12.20
CA TYR A 234 -6.24 -8.98 11.64
C TYR A 234 -5.35 -9.72 12.66
N LEU A 235 -4.40 -9.02 13.28
CA LEU A 235 -3.50 -9.61 14.28
C LEU A 235 -4.24 -10.14 15.50
N GLN A 236 -5.31 -9.45 15.95
CA GLN A 236 -6.16 -9.95 17.04
C GLN A 236 -6.91 -11.24 16.68
N ARG A 237 -7.38 -11.38 15.44
CA ARG A 237 -8.10 -12.55 14.94
C ARG A 237 -7.18 -13.71 14.54
N HIS A 238 -5.88 -13.45 14.35
CA HIS A 238 -4.88 -14.42 13.89
C HIS A 238 -3.70 -14.52 14.85
N PRO A 239 -3.94 -15.02 16.11
CA PRO A 239 -2.87 -15.15 17.10
C PRO A 239 -1.73 -16.07 16.63
N GLU A 240 -2.01 -17.03 15.74
CA GLU A 240 -1.01 -17.90 15.13
C GLU A 240 0.01 -17.14 14.27
N ILE A 241 -0.38 -16.00 13.69
CA ILE A 241 0.53 -15.12 12.95
C ILE A 241 1.14 -14.07 13.89
N GLU A 242 0.33 -13.51 14.79
CA GLU A 242 0.77 -12.50 15.75
C GLU A 242 1.92 -12.99 16.62
N HIS A 243 1.89 -14.24 17.07
CA HIS A 243 2.93 -14.85 17.89
C HIS A 243 4.31 -14.86 17.22
N HIS A 244 4.38 -14.82 15.90
CA HIS A 244 5.62 -14.72 15.13
C HIS A 244 6.09 -13.28 14.90
N CYS A 245 5.30 -12.27 15.28
CA CYS A 245 5.69 -10.88 15.12
C CYS A 245 6.51 -10.41 16.33
N SER A 246 7.70 -9.86 16.09
CA SER A 246 8.54 -9.32 17.15
C SER A 246 8.07 -7.95 17.62
N ARG A 247 8.35 -7.64 18.87
CA ARG A 247 7.94 -6.41 19.54
C ARG A 247 9.16 -5.73 20.17
N GLY A 248 9.49 -4.55 19.68
CA GLY A 248 10.60 -3.71 20.16
C GLY A 248 10.42 -2.27 19.71
N GLY A 249 9.36 -2.00 18.92
CA GLY A 249 9.03 -0.67 18.38
C GLY A 249 10.06 -0.18 17.36
N THR A 250 10.86 -1.08 16.79
CA THR A 250 11.93 -0.71 15.84
C THR A 250 11.46 -0.74 14.38
N CYS A 251 12.16 0.01 13.53
CA CYS A 251 11.95 -0.06 12.09
C CYS A 251 13.28 -0.02 11.35
N ARG A 252 13.53 -1.02 10.52
CA ARG A 252 14.68 -1.06 9.62
C ARG A 252 14.21 -0.78 8.19
N TYR A 253 15.02 -0.02 7.47
CA TYR A 253 14.69 0.43 6.12
C TYR A 253 15.71 -0.11 5.13
N PHE A 254 15.22 -0.67 4.03
CA PHE A 254 16.05 -1.18 2.93
C PHE A 254 15.58 -0.61 1.60
N THR A 255 16.52 -0.39 0.71
CA THR A 255 16.25 0.06 -0.66
C THR A 255 17.12 -0.68 -1.67
N THR A 256 16.62 -0.84 -2.89
CA THR A 256 17.41 -1.39 -4.01
C THR A 256 18.24 -0.31 -4.71
N GLU A 257 18.05 0.97 -4.37
CA GLU A 257 18.75 2.14 -4.91
C GLU A 257 19.78 2.70 -3.90
N ASP A 258 20.25 3.89 -4.11
CA ASP A 258 21.18 4.60 -3.23
C ASP A 258 20.57 4.84 -1.83
N PRO A 259 21.18 4.33 -0.74
CA PRO A 259 20.62 4.45 0.61
C PRO A 259 20.58 5.89 1.14
N GLU A 260 21.49 6.78 0.74
CA GLU A 260 21.53 8.17 1.22
C GLU A 260 20.38 8.96 0.58
N ARG A 261 20.19 8.79 -0.73
CA ARG A 261 19.07 9.38 -1.46
C ARG A 261 17.74 8.87 -0.90
N PHE A 262 17.63 7.57 -0.67
CA PHE A 262 16.43 6.97 -0.05
C PHE A 262 16.18 7.56 1.32
N SER A 263 17.18 7.59 2.20
CA SER A 263 17.05 8.07 3.58
C SER A 263 16.56 9.52 3.64
N THR A 264 17.10 10.38 2.76
CA THR A 264 16.69 11.79 2.66
C THR A 264 15.21 11.93 2.26
N MET A 265 14.78 11.18 1.27
CA MET A 265 13.38 11.21 0.83
C MET A 265 12.46 10.56 1.86
N ALA A 266 12.79 9.38 2.36
CA ALA A 266 12.00 8.63 3.33
C ALA A 266 11.73 9.44 4.60
N SER A 267 12.73 10.17 5.11
CA SER A 267 12.58 11.03 6.29
C SER A 267 11.45 12.06 6.12
N THR A 268 11.20 12.54 4.89
CA THR A 268 10.11 13.48 4.59
C THR A 268 8.72 12.80 4.68
N PHE A 269 8.64 11.51 4.31
CA PHE A 269 7.38 10.76 4.32
C PHE A 269 6.96 10.34 5.72
N VAL A 270 7.92 9.97 6.57
CA VAL A 270 7.63 9.47 7.93
C VAL A 270 7.78 10.53 9.02
N ASN A 271 8.28 11.74 8.69
CA ASN A 271 8.57 12.84 9.62
C ASN A 271 9.53 12.46 10.75
N GLU A 272 10.47 11.55 10.47
CA GLU A 272 11.55 11.15 11.40
C GLU A 272 12.82 10.84 10.61
N PRO A 273 14.00 10.89 11.23
CA PRO A 273 15.24 10.51 10.56
C PRO A 273 15.22 9.02 10.15
N VAL A 274 15.47 8.75 8.87
CA VAL A 274 15.56 7.40 8.33
C VAL A 274 17.02 7.12 7.96
N LYS A 275 17.49 5.92 8.29
CA LYS A 275 18.74 5.37 7.81
C LYS A 275 18.46 4.05 7.10
N ALA A 276 18.67 4.02 5.79
CA ALA A 276 18.45 2.83 4.98
C ALA A 276 19.75 2.07 4.68
N GLU A 277 19.59 0.80 4.39
CA GLU A 277 20.64 -0.09 3.90
C GLU A 277 20.29 -0.54 2.47
N ARG A 278 21.32 -0.76 1.63
CA ARG A 278 21.12 -1.27 0.29
C ARG A 278 20.87 -2.77 0.30
N VAL A 279 19.92 -3.21 -0.55
CA VAL A 279 19.65 -4.63 -0.80
C VAL A 279 19.57 -4.90 -2.31
N ILE A 280 19.73 -6.17 -2.67
CA ILE A 280 19.51 -6.70 -4.01
C ILE A 280 18.35 -7.70 -3.88
N LEU A 281 17.33 -7.53 -4.72
CA LEU A 281 16.15 -8.41 -4.80
C LEU A 281 16.26 -9.38 -5.97
#